data_440235c853f3f813cb2150e7655791a8
#
_entry.id   440235c853f3f813cb2150e7655791a8
#
_cell.length_a   1.000
_cell.length_b   1.000
_cell.length_c   1.000
_cell.angle_alpha   90.00
_cell.angle_beta   90.00
_cell.angle_gamma   90.00
#
_symmetry.space_group_name_H-M   'P 1'
#
loop_
_entity.id
_entity.type
_entity.pdbx_description
1 polymer ?
#
loop_
_entity_poly.entity_id
_entity_poly.type
_entity_poly.pdbx_seq_one_letter_code
_entity_poly.pdbx_strand_id
1 'polypeptide(L)'
;TVGYGTVLGVIRAAFEEGKSISVIATETRPKLQGARLTAFELKMMGIPFKLITDGMVGYVMQQGLVNKVVVGADRILARSGHVVNKIGTLTIAIVAKHFGIPFYVAAPTSTIDFESKPEDVVIEFRDENEVHYIGKTRITPKGVRAINPAFDMTPPELITAVITEKGIYEPSRLMELYNVT
;
A
#
# COMPACT_ATOMS: atom_id res chain seq x y z
N THR A 1 2.14 6.95 -7.45
CA THR A 1 0.72 7.40 -7.45
C THR A 1 0.46 8.58 -8.40
N VAL A 2 1.45 9.15 -9.04
CA VAL A 2 1.23 10.21 -10.02
C VAL A 2 1.21 9.61 -11.41
N GLY A 3 0.06 9.67 -12.09
CA GLY A 3 -0.11 9.18 -13.45
C GLY A 3 -0.12 7.64 -13.56
N TYR A 4 -1.19 7.02 -13.11
CA TYR A 4 -1.45 5.58 -13.19
C TYR A 4 -0.50 4.69 -12.38
N GLY A 5 -0.48 4.85 -11.07
CA GLY A 5 0.16 3.87 -10.18
C GLY A 5 -0.39 2.46 -10.43
N THR A 6 0.44 1.43 -10.32
CA THR A 6 0.09 0.03 -10.68
C THR A 6 -1.22 -0.43 -10.05
N VAL A 7 -1.46 -0.10 -8.78
CA VAL A 7 -2.71 -0.42 -8.07
C VAL A 7 -3.93 0.20 -8.73
N LEU A 8 -3.88 1.50 -9.02
CA LEU A 8 -4.98 2.21 -9.67
C LEU A 8 -5.21 1.72 -11.11
N GLY A 9 -4.14 1.30 -11.79
CA GLY A 9 -4.23 0.63 -13.09
C GLY A 9 -5.02 -0.67 -13.04
N VAL A 10 -4.76 -1.52 -12.03
CA VAL A 10 -5.50 -2.78 -11.80
C VAL A 10 -6.98 -2.50 -11.51
N ILE A 11 -7.26 -1.52 -10.63
CA ILE A 11 -8.63 -1.13 -10.27
C ILE A 11 -9.37 -0.58 -11.49
N ARG A 12 -8.72 0.28 -12.27
CA ARG A 12 -9.27 0.86 -13.49
C ARG A 12 -9.61 -0.22 -14.52
N ALA A 13 -8.68 -1.12 -14.80
CA ALA A 13 -8.91 -2.23 -15.74
C ALA A 13 -10.13 -3.06 -15.34
N ALA A 14 -10.25 -3.41 -14.06
CA ALA A 14 -11.41 -4.15 -13.57
C ALA A 14 -12.72 -3.37 -13.72
N PHE A 15 -12.70 -2.05 -13.52
CA PHE A 15 -13.86 -1.20 -13.69
C PHE A 15 -14.26 -1.05 -15.18
N GLU A 16 -13.28 -0.84 -16.07
CA GLU A 16 -13.50 -0.75 -17.53
C GLU A 16 -13.99 -2.08 -18.13
N GLU A 17 -13.63 -3.22 -17.53
CA GLU A 17 -14.21 -4.53 -17.88
C GLU A 17 -15.66 -4.73 -17.37
N GLY A 18 -16.27 -3.72 -16.77
CA GLY A 18 -17.66 -3.76 -16.30
C GLY A 18 -17.86 -4.50 -14.98
N LYS A 19 -16.79 -4.78 -14.22
CA LYS A 19 -16.91 -5.39 -12.90
C LYS A 19 -17.52 -4.40 -11.91
N SER A 20 -18.50 -4.85 -11.13
CA SER A 20 -19.09 -4.04 -10.06
C SER A 20 -18.10 -3.94 -8.91
N ILE A 21 -17.35 -2.86 -8.86
CA ILE A 21 -16.36 -2.59 -7.82
C ILE A 21 -16.62 -1.24 -7.14
N SER A 22 -16.26 -1.15 -5.88
CA SER A 22 -16.12 0.11 -5.14
C SER A 22 -14.84 0.07 -4.33
N VAL A 23 -14.27 1.25 -4.06
CA VAL A 23 -12.98 1.37 -3.37
C VAL A 23 -13.17 2.04 -2.02
N ILE A 24 -12.50 1.52 -0.99
CA ILE A 24 -12.26 2.22 0.27
C ILE A 24 -10.78 2.63 0.26
N ALA A 25 -10.51 3.92 0.20
CA ALA A 25 -9.16 4.47 0.19
C ALA A 25 -8.82 5.04 1.56
N THR A 26 -7.60 4.80 2.04
CA THR A 26 -7.08 5.41 3.28
C THR A 26 -6.47 6.77 2.98
N GLU A 27 -6.48 7.68 3.95
CA GLU A 27 -5.92 9.04 3.79
C GLU A 27 -4.39 9.06 3.66
N THR A 28 -3.71 8.08 4.23
CA THR A 28 -2.25 7.94 4.23
C THR A 28 -1.53 9.09 4.95
N ARG A 29 -1.66 9.13 6.28
CA ARG A 29 -0.86 10.07 7.11
C ARG A 29 0.64 9.71 7.03
N PRO A 30 1.58 10.65 7.23
CA PRO A 30 1.36 12.08 7.45
C PRO A 30 1.17 12.90 6.17
N LYS A 31 1.61 12.42 4.99
CA LYS A 31 1.62 13.19 3.72
C LYS A 31 0.26 13.29 3.03
N LEU A 32 -0.72 12.47 3.45
CA LEU A 32 -2.08 12.44 2.92
C LEU A 32 -2.18 12.12 1.42
N GLN A 33 -1.29 11.26 0.89
CA GLN A 33 -1.31 10.89 -0.52
C GLN A 33 -2.63 10.21 -0.92
N GLY A 34 -3.21 9.38 -0.04
CA GLY A 34 -4.49 8.74 -0.28
C GLY A 34 -5.63 9.77 -0.40
N ALA A 35 -5.68 10.73 0.52
CA ALA A 35 -6.69 11.78 0.48
C ALA A 35 -6.51 12.76 -0.69
N ARG A 36 -5.27 13.05 -1.08
CA ARG A 36 -4.96 14.08 -2.08
C ARG A 36 -4.83 13.54 -3.49
N LEU A 37 -4.20 12.40 -3.68
CA LEU A 37 -3.88 11.84 -4.99
C LEU A 37 -4.82 10.67 -5.33
N THR A 38 -4.88 9.63 -4.50
CA THR A 38 -5.70 8.44 -4.78
C THR A 38 -7.18 8.81 -4.91
N ALA A 39 -7.71 9.62 -4.01
CA ALA A 39 -9.10 10.08 -4.06
C ALA A 39 -9.37 10.93 -5.32
N PHE A 40 -8.44 11.79 -5.70
CA PHE A 40 -8.54 12.59 -6.93
C PHE A 40 -8.59 11.68 -8.18
N GLU A 41 -7.67 10.73 -8.30
CA GLU A 41 -7.61 9.82 -9.45
C GLU A 41 -8.87 8.95 -9.55
N LEU A 42 -9.34 8.37 -8.44
CA LEU A 42 -10.58 7.59 -8.40
C LEU A 42 -11.80 8.41 -8.84
N LYS A 43 -11.86 9.67 -8.38
CA LYS A 43 -12.92 10.60 -8.80
C LYS A 43 -12.87 10.89 -10.29
N MET A 44 -11.68 11.14 -10.84
CA MET A 44 -11.50 11.40 -12.28
C MET A 44 -11.85 10.20 -13.16
N MET A 45 -11.62 8.99 -12.65
CA MET A 45 -11.97 7.74 -13.34
C MET A 45 -13.47 7.37 -13.19
N GLY A 46 -14.24 8.10 -12.37
CA GLY A 46 -15.64 7.78 -12.11
C GLY A 46 -15.86 6.49 -11.30
N ILE A 47 -14.83 5.99 -10.63
CA ILE A 47 -14.90 4.77 -9.83
C ILE A 47 -15.56 5.09 -8.48
N PRO A 48 -16.61 4.38 -8.07
CA PRO A 48 -17.23 4.57 -6.77
C PRO A 48 -16.22 4.34 -5.63
N PHE A 49 -16.06 5.31 -4.73
CA PHE A 49 -15.16 5.16 -3.60
C PHE A 49 -15.62 5.91 -2.35
N LYS A 50 -15.08 5.49 -1.21
CA LYS A 50 -15.14 6.21 0.07
C LYS A 50 -13.74 6.41 0.61
N LEU A 51 -13.49 7.59 1.19
CA LEU A 51 -12.24 7.88 1.89
C LEU A 51 -12.43 7.63 3.38
N ILE A 52 -11.43 7.02 4.01
CA ILE A 52 -11.37 6.82 5.47
C ILE A 52 -10.04 7.35 6.02
N THR A 53 -9.99 7.64 7.32
CA THR A 53 -8.71 7.84 8.01
C THR A 53 -8.00 6.50 8.21
N ASP A 54 -6.67 6.51 8.37
CA ASP A 54 -5.89 5.27 8.52
C ASP A 54 -6.34 4.43 9.73
N GLY A 55 -6.76 5.08 10.81
CA GLY A 55 -7.27 4.41 12.01
C GLY A 55 -8.61 3.67 11.85
N MET A 56 -9.33 3.90 10.75
CA MET A 56 -10.63 3.25 10.50
C MET A 56 -10.53 1.90 9.80
N VAL A 57 -9.34 1.46 9.41
CA VAL A 57 -9.12 0.20 8.67
C VAL A 57 -9.73 -1.00 9.41
N GLY A 58 -9.45 -1.11 10.71
CA GLY A 58 -9.99 -2.20 11.53
C GLY A 58 -11.52 -2.23 11.54
N TYR A 59 -12.16 -1.07 11.67
CA TYR A 59 -13.63 -0.98 11.69
C TYR A 59 -14.26 -1.44 10.37
N VAL A 60 -13.78 -0.93 9.22
CA VAL A 60 -14.38 -1.30 7.92
C VAL A 60 -14.18 -2.77 7.58
N MET A 61 -13.07 -3.37 8.00
CA MET A 61 -12.83 -4.81 7.83
C MET A 61 -13.71 -5.64 8.77
N GLN A 62 -13.84 -5.24 10.03
CA GLN A 62 -14.73 -5.87 11.01
C GLN A 62 -16.20 -5.87 10.53
N GLN A 63 -16.64 -4.81 9.88
CA GLN A 63 -17.98 -4.69 9.33
C GLN A 63 -18.20 -5.46 8.01
N GLY A 64 -17.19 -6.19 7.51
CA GLY A 64 -17.29 -6.94 6.26
C GLY A 64 -17.41 -6.06 5.00
N LEU A 65 -17.00 -4.79 5.08
CA LEU A 65 -17.09 -3.83 3.98
C LEU A 65 -15.94 -3.99 2.97
N VAL A 66 -14.93 -4.81 3.28
CA VAL A 66 -13.73 -5.03 2.47
C VAL A 66 -13.64 -6.50 2.09
N ASN A 67 -13.55 -6.78 0.79
CA ASN A 67 -13.39 -8.15 0.29
C ASN A 67 -11.94 -8.48 -0.05
N LYS A 68 -11.14 -7.49 -0.43
CA LYS A 68 -9.74 -7.62 -0.84
C LYS A 68 -8.99 -6.34 -0.51
N VAL A 69 -7.70 -6.47 -0.22
CA VAL A 69 -6.78 -5.35 -0.11
C VAL A 69 -5.80 -5.41 -1.26
N VAL A 70 -5.53 -4.24 -1.87
CA VAL A 70 -4.47 -4.10 -2.88
C VAL A 70 -3.63 -2.88 -2.52
N VAL A 71 -2.33 -3.06 -2.42
CA VAL A 71 -1.34 -2.00 -2.16
C VAL A 71 -0.26 -1.99 -3.23
N GLY A 72 0.48 -0.90 -3.35
CA GLY A 72 1.69 -0.84 -4.15
C GLY A 72 2.91 -1.41 -3.41
N ALA A 73 4.09 -1.23 -4.01
CA ALA A 73 5.36 -1.47 -3.36
C ALA A 73 6.38 -0.43 -3.81
N ASP A 74 7.23 0.00 -2.87
CA ASP A 74 8.43 0.77 -3.16
C ASP A 74 9.61 -0.16 -3.45
N ARG A 75 9.61 -1.36 -2.84
CA ARG A 75 10.58 -2.43 -3.08
C ARG A 75 9.99 -3.79 -2.69
N ILE A 76 10.27 -4.82 -3.46
CA ILE A 76 9.90 -6.21 -3.18
C ILE A 76 11.19 -7.03 -3.12
N LEU A 77 11.46 -7.70 -2.00
CA LEU A 77 12.64 -8.54 -1.82
C LEU A 77 12.32 -9.95 -2.30
N ALA A 78 12.81 -10.33 -3.50
CA ALA A 78 12.43 -11.59 -4.15
C ALA A 78 12.82 -12.83 -3.36
N ARG A 79 14.00 -12.82 -2.70
CA ARG A 79 14.53 -13.97 -1.94
C ARG A 79 13.71 -14.30 -0.70
N SER A 80 13.13 -13.29 -0.08
CA SER A 80 12.42 -13.45 1.20
C SER A 80 10.91 -13.19 1.11
N GLY A 81 10.45 -12.62 -0.02
CA GLY A 81 9.06 -12.26 -0.21
C GLY A 81 8.57 -11.04 0.58
N HIS A 82 9.47 -10.34 1.29
CA HIS A 82 9.12 -9.12 2.03
C HIS A 82 8.83 -7.96 1.08
N VAL A 83 7.89 -7.12 1.48
CA VAL A 83 7.50 -5.92 0.70
C VAL A 83 7.69 -4.67 1.55
N VAL A 84 8.46 -3.73 1.03
CA VAL A 84 8.63 -2.37 1.59
C VAL A 84 7.66 -1.46 0.86
N ASN A 85 6.82 -0.77 1.60
CA ASN A 85 5.85 0.18 1.05
C ASN A 85 5.56 1.31 2.04
N LYS A 86 4.76 2.28 1.59
CA LYS A 86 4.37 3.42 2.40
C LYS A 86 3.90 3.00 3.78
N ILE A 87 4.36 3.75 4.82
CA ILE A 87 3.98 3.54 6.23
C ILE A 87 2.46 3.31 6.38
N GLY A 88 2.08 2.33 7.17
CA GLY A 88 0.71 1.88 7.37
C GLY A 88 0.36 0.60 6.59
N THR A 89 1.16 0.20 5.61
CA THR A 89 0.94 -1.02 4.82
C THR A 89 0.98 -2.27 5.70
N LEU A 90 1.98 -2.38 6.59
CA LEU A 90 2.08 -3.48 7.56
C LEU A 90 0.85 -3.57 8.47
N THR A 91 0.39 -2.44 8.99
CA THR A 91 -0.81 -2.39 9.83
C THR A 91 -2.04 -2.92 9.08
N ILE A 92 -2.25 -2.49 7.84
CA ILE A 92 -3.36 -2.97 7.00
C ILE A 92 -3.24 -4.48 6.75
N ALA A 93 -2.04 -4.99 6.46
CA ALA A 93 -1.79 -6.41 6.22
C ALA A 93 -2.10 -7.28 7.44
N ILE A 94 -1.67 -6.85 8.65
CA ILE A 94 -1.98 -7.54 9.91
C ILE A 94 -3.49 -7.59 10.16
N VAL A 95 -4.18 -6.47 9.99
CA VAL A 95 -5.63 -6.39 10.18
C VAL A 95 -6.36 -7.25 9.14
N ALA A 96 -5.95 -7.21 7.87
CA ALA A 96 -6.50 -8.04 6.81
C ALA A 96 -6.34 -9.54 7.14
N LYS A 97 -5.16 -9.96 7.60
CA LYS A 97 -4.90 -11.33 8.04
C LYS A 97 -5.81 -11.76 9.17
N HIS A 98 -6.01 -10.89 10.18
CA HIS A 98 -6.90 -11.17 11.31
C HIS A 98 -8.34 -11.45 10.87
N PHE A 99 -8.85 -10.70 9.88
CA PHE A 99 -10.20 -10.87 9.36
C PHE A 99 -10.31 -11.83 8.15
N GLY A 100 -9.24 -12.53 7.79
CA GLY A 100 -9.23 -13.48 6.67
C GLY A 100 -9.41 -12.81 5.30
N ILE A 101 -9.07 -11.54 5.17
CA ILE A 101 -9.17 -10.77 3.93
C ILE A 101 -7.88 -10.93 3.13
N PRO A 102 -7.94 -11.36 1.85
CA PRO A 102 -6.75 -11.51 1.02
C PRO A 102 -6.08 -10.16 0.76
N PHE A 103 -4.75 -10.17 0.89
CA PHE A 103 -3.90 -8.98 0.75
C PHE A 103 -2.95 -9.15 -0.44
N TYR A 104 -3.10 -8.28 -1.44
CA TYR A 104 -2.33 -8.30 -2.67
C TYR A 104 -1.39 -7.10 -2.76
N VAL A 105 -0.23 -7.32 -3.36
CA VAL A 105 0.73 -6.27 -3.73
C VAL A 105 0.77 -6.17 -5.25
N ALA A 106 0.59 -4.99 -5.81
CA ALA A 106 0.68 -4.76 -7.25
C ALA A 106 1.82 -3.80 -7.58
N ALA A 107 2.83 -4.28 -8.29
CA ALA A 107 4.01 -3.52 -8.66
C ALA A 107 4.63 -4.07 -9.95
N PRO A 108 5.30 -3.23 -10.75
CA PRO A 108 6.04 -3.71 -11.92
C PRO A 108 7.26 -4.53 -11.50
N THR A 109 7.74 -5.41 -12.39
CA THR A 109 8.93 -6.25 -12.12
C THR A 109 10.17 -5.42 -11.80
N SER A 110 10.27 -4.19 -12.31
CA SER A 110 11.35 -3.25 -11.99
C SER A 110 11.43 -2.84 -10.51
N THR A 111 10.39 -3.11 -9.73
CA THR A 111 10.35 -2.87 -8.28
C THR A 111 10.95 -4.04 -7.49
N ILE A 112 11.20 -5.17 -8.15
CA ILE A 112 11.68 -6.40 -7.51
C ILE A 112 13.21 -6.33 -7.36
N ASP A 113 13.66 -6.48 -6.13
CA ASP A 113 15.06 -6.58 -5.73
C ASP A 113 15.40 -8.06 -5.50
N PHE A 114 16.27 -8.59 -6.34
CA PHE A 114 16.67 -10.00 -6.31
C PHE A 114 17.88 -10.28 -5.41
N GLU A 115 18.53 -9.25 -4.90
CA GLU A 115 19.81 -9.38 -4.17
C GLU A 115 19.67 -9.12 -2.67
N SER A 116 18.96 -8.07 -2.29
CA SER A 116 18.88 -7.63 -0.89
C SER A 116 18.10 -8.58 0.01
N LYS A 117 18.51 -8.61 1.28
CA LYS A 117 17.81 -9.29 2.36
C LYS A 117 17.05 -8.29 3.23
N PRO A 118 16.11 -8.72 4.09
CA PRO A 118 15.37 -7.81 4.98
C PRO A 118 16.28 -6.96 5.88
N GLU A 119 17.38 -7.51 6.37
CA GLU A 119 18.37 -6.82 7.20
C GLU A 119 19.16 -5.74 6.48
N ASP A 120 19.21 -5.78 5.15
CA ASP A 120 19.90 -4.78 4.32
C ASP A 120 19.02 -3.53 4.09
N VAL A 121 17.73 -3.61 4.42
CA VAL A 121 16.79 -2.53 4.17
C VAL A 121 16.89 -1.46 5.25
N VAL A 122 17.30 -0.27 4.86
CA VAL A 122 17.31 0.92 5.74
C VAL A 122 16.03 1.71 5.50
N ILE A 123 15.19 1.81 6.54
CA ILE A 123 13.96 2.61 6.46
C ILE A 123 14.30 4.10 6.63
N GLU A 124 13.87 4.92 5.67
CA GLU A 124 14.00 6.38 5.73
C GLU A 124 13.14 6.96 6.86
N PHE A 125 13.76 7.78 7.71
CA PHE A 125 13.06 8.61 8.66
C PHE A 125 13.00 10.04 8.14
N ARG A 126 11.81 10.61 8.11
CA ARG A 126 11.53 11.93 7.56
C ARG A 126 11.36 12.97 8.66
N ASP A 127 11.26 14.25 8.25
CA ASP A 127 11.08 15.37 9.18
C ASP A 127 9.85 15.18 10.07
N GLU A 128 10.01 15.35 11.39
CA GLU A 128 8.95 15.30 12.39
C GLU A 128 7.80 16.28 12.09
N ASN A 129 8.10 17.40 11.43
CA ASN A 129 7.11 18.39 11.06
C ASN A 129 6.00 17.82 10.16
N GLU A 130 6.27 16.79 9.38
CA GLU A 130 5.23 16.13 8.60
C GLU A 130 4.14 15.51 9.49
N VAL A 131 4.52 15.04 10.69
CA VAL A 131 3.57 14.51 11.69
C VAL A 131 2.86 15.65 12.41
N HIS A 132 3.56 16.73 12.68
CA HIS A 132 3.04 17.87 13.45
C HIS A 132 2.06 18.75 12.70
N TYR A 133 2.04 18.69 11.34
CA TYR A 133 1.23 19.60 10.53
C TYR A 133 0.29 18.86 9.59
N ILE A 134 -0.86 19.47 9.35
CA ILE A 134 -1.72 19.19 8.20
C ILE A 134 -1.83 20.47 7.39
N GLY A 135 -1.23 20.48 6.19
CA GLY A 135 -1.04 21.68 5.40
C GLY A 135 -0.19 22.71 6.17
N LYS A 136 -0.78 23.88 6.46
CA LYS A 136 -0.13 24.93 7.24
C LYS A 136 -0.51 24.91 8.74
N THR A 137 -1.43 24.05 9.14
CA THR A 137 -1.97 24.00 10.50
C THR A 137 -1.18 23.02 11.34
N ARG A 138 -0.60 23.49 12.44
CA ARG A 138 0.01 22.63 13.45
C ARG A 138 -1.09 21.97 14.29
N ILE A 139 -1.02 20.65 14.42
CA ILE A 139 -2.02 19.84 15.16
C ILE A 139 -1.51 19.32 16.52
N THR A 140 -0.23 19.53 16.82
CA THR A 140 0.38 19.09 18.08
C THR A 140 0.85 20.30 18.92
N PRO A 141 0.91 20.17 20.26
CA PRO A 141 1.57 21.18 21.08
C PRO A 141 3.04 21.42 20.67
N LYS A 142 3.56 22.60 20.94
CA LYS A 142 5.00 22.89 20.73
C LYS A 142 5.84 22.03 21.68
N GLY A 143 7.03 21.61 21.21
CA GLY A 143 7.97 20.80 22.00
C GLY A 143 7.71 19.30 22.03
N VAL A 144 6.61 18.82 21.43
CA VAL A 144 6.37 17.38 21.26
C VAL A 144 7.31 16.83 20.18
N ARG A 145 7.96 15.70 20.45
CA ARG A 145 8.77 14.96 19.48
C ARG A 145 7.90 13.95 18.74
N ALA A 146 8.26 13.60 17.51
CA ALA A 146 7.56 12.61 16.68
C ALA A 146 8.54 11.61 16.06
N ILE A 147 8.06 10.40 15.79
CA ILE A 147 8.75 9.39 15.00
C ILE A 147 8.04 9.35 13.64
N ASN A 148 8.80 9.49 12.54
CA ASN A 148 8.24 9.58 11.20
C ASN A 148 8.97 8.66 10.21
N PRO A 149 8.82 7.32 10.29
CA PRO A 149 9.30 6.43 9.25
C PRO A 149 8.44 6.60 7.98
N ALA A 150 9.08 6.68 6.82
CA ALA A 150 8.38 6.85 5.54
C ALA A 150 7.73 5.56 5.04
N PHE A 151 8.30 4.41 5.40
CA PHE A 151 7.92 3.08 4.94
C PHE A 151 7.83 2.11 6.12
N ASP A 152 7.15 1.00 5.88
CA ASP A 152 7.24 -0.20 6.71
C ASP A 152 7.50 -1.44 5.83
N MET A 153 7.81 -2.56 6.46
CA MET A 153 8.11 -3.80 5.75
C MET A 153 7.11 -4.88 6.17
N THR A 154 6.38 -5.38 5.17
CA THR A 154 5.36 -6.42 5.33
C THR A 154 5.99 -7.79 5.05
N PRO A 155 5.93 -8.74 5.98
CA PRO A 155 6.49 -10.06 5.78
C PRO A 155 5.59 -10.93 4.86
N PRO A 156 6.18 -11.96 4.20
CA PRO A 156 5.49 -12.73 3.16
C PRO A 156 4.24 -13.47 3.64
N GLU A 157 4.18 -13.91 4.90
CA GLU A 157 3.04 -14.63 5.47
C GLU A 157 1.76 -13.79 5.58
N LEU A 158 1.86 -12.46 5.44
CA LEU A 158 0.72 -11.55 5.39
C LEU A 158 0.25 -11.24 3.97
N ILE A 159 0.99 -11.70 2.96
CA ILE A 159 0.77 -11.38 1.54
C ILE A 159 0.19 -12.60 0.83
N THR A 160 -0.97 -12.44 0.22
CA THR A 160 -1.62 -13.50 -0.56
C THR A 160 -0.91 -13.74 -1.89
N ALA A 161 -0.62 -12.67 -2.63
CA ALA A 161 0.14 -12.73 -3.87
C ALA A 161 0.66 -11.35 -4.30
N VAL A 162 1.67 -11.37 -5.16
CA VAL A 162 2.23 -10.21 -5.86
C VAL A 162 1.75 -10.24 -7.31
N ILE A 163 1.18 -9.14 -7.77
CA ILE A 163 0.66 -8.94 -9.11
C ILE A 163 1.65 -8.09 -9.89
N THR A 164 2.13 -8.60 -11.02
CA THR A 164 3.06 -7.89 -11.91
C THR A 164 2.52 -7.92 -13.34
N GLU A 165 3.18 -7.21 -14.26
CA GLU A 165 2.89 -7.29 -15.71
C GLU A 165 3.26 -8.66 -16.31
N LYS A 166 4.01 -9.49 -15.59
CA LYS A 166 4.39 -10.85 -16.00
C LYS A 166 3.46 -11.94 -15.44
N GLY A 167 2.59 -11.58 -14.49
CA GLY A 167 1.65 -12.52 -13.87
C GLY A 167 1.48 -12.33 -12.37
N ILE A 168 0.87 -13.31 -11.74
CA ILE A 168 0.57 -13.33 -10.30
C ILE A 168 1.44 -14.41 -9.66
N TYR A 169 2.17 -14.04 -8.62
CA TYR A 169 3.14 -14.90 -7.93
C TYR A 169 2.89 -14.93 -6.44
N GLU A 170 3.01 -16.09 -5.84
CA GLU A 170 3.16 -16.19 -4.39
C GLU A 170 4.49 -15.55 -3.96
N PRO A 171 4.59 -14.93 -2.78
CA PRO A 171 5.83 -14.31 -2.31
C PRO A 171 7.04 -15.24 -2.33
N SER A 172 6.84 -16.54 -2.11
CA SER A 172 7.88 -17.58 -2.14
C SER A 172 8.41 -17.89 -3.54
N ARG A 173 7.70 -17.49 -4.60
CA ARG A 173 8.02 -17.81 -6.00
C ARG A 173 8.56 -16.63 -6.80
N LEU A 174 8.82 -15.49 -6.18
CA LEU A 174 9.28 -14.28 -6.86
C LEU A 174 10.66 -14.45 -7.55
N MET A 175 11.49 -15.36 -7.07
CA MET A 175 12.76 -15.68 -7.72
C MET A 175 12.60 -16.28 -9.12
N GLU A 176 11.43 -16.80 -9.47
CA GLU A 176 11.15 -17.29 -10.84
C GLU A 176 11.21 -16.16 -11.88
N LEU A 177 11.02 -14.92 -11.45
CA LEU A 177 11.10 -13.74 -12.32
C LEU A 177 12.52 -13.33 -12.68
N TYR A 178 13.55 -13.82 -11.96
CA TYR A 178 14.94 -13.44 -12.17
C TYR A 178 15.45 -13.69 -13.62
N ASN A 179 14.96 -14.75 -14.26
CA ASN A 179 15.36 -15.12 -15.61
C ASN A 179 14.41 -14.61 -16.71
N VAL A 180 13.38 -13.85 -16.34
CA VAL A 180 12.33 -13.36 -17.26
C VAL A 180 12.38 -11.83 -17.39
N THR A 181 13.21 -11.17 -16.58
CA THR A 181 13.54 -9.75 -16.64
C THR A 181 14.87 -9.56 -17.34
#